data_a1f155ec2792951ad71262b7dd71fb3c
#
_entry.id   a1f155ec2792951ad71262b7dd71fb3c
#
_cell.length_a   1.000
_cell.length_b   1.000
_cell.length_c   1.000
_cell.angle_alpha   90.00
_cell.angle_beta   90.00
_cell.angle_gamma   90.00
#
_symmetry.space_group_name_H-M   'P 1'
#
loop_
_entity.id
_entity.type
_entity.pdbx_description
1 polymer ?
#
loop_
_entity_poly.entity_id
_entity_poly.type
_entity_poly.pdbx_seq_one_letter_code
_entity_poly.pdbx_strand_id
1 'polypeptide(L)'
;MDMKVMRFLTGLCAILFAASVAHPAALVSTAKDRRSIGLTIYNNELALVKETRQLKLKKGVFSIRFEDVAQKIDATSVQVKPLGGPGFELLEQNYEFDLITPNKLMDKYVGKRLKLVLPPKKEGDEERVVEAKLISTNNGYVYQIGNEIHLWASGRVILPRLPKDLVSSPTLVWLVKGKGDGVQKLDVSYLTGGFNWRCDYILAVSPDEKSGDFSGWVTITNKSGATYADASVQLIAGEIHRVREYPEDRLFYARAKAAEAGAPQFAEEAFFEYHLYTLKRKTTIKDNQTKQIALLSASGIPLKKRYIVKSWIGMWGADEEKGKVGVYMEFENSKAKKLGMALPKGKVRVYKKDRRGQQQFLGEDTIDHTPVDEKVRLKIGEAFDIVYEGRRTEYRKISRNVRQYKMEYEIRNHKDEAITVEIEVRFYGDWQILEASHRWTKETANRVVFRVPVGAKAKQKVSYKAQVVWW
;
A
#
# COMPACT_ATOMS: atom_id res chain seq x y z
N MET A 1 81.98 -12.71 -64.04
CA MET A 1 81.14 -11.97 -65.02
C MET A 1 79.74 -11.82 -64.38
N ASP A 2 79.54 -10.59 -63.94
CA ASP A 2 78.47 -10.20 -63.02
C ASP A 2 77.07 -10.05 -63.66
N MET A 3 76.06 -10.34 -62.86
CA MET A 3 74.75 -9.68 -63.09
C MET A 3 74.02 -9.55 -61.78
N LYS A 4 73.90 -8.29 -61.30
CA LYS A 4 73.13 -7.87 -60.13
C LYS A 4 71.64 -7.98 -60.42
N VAL A 5 70.88 -8.64 -59.55
CA VAL A 5 69.47 -8.63 -59.53
C VAL A 5 68.96 -7.73 -58.43
N MET A 6 68.33 -6.60 -58.75
CA MET A 6 67.72 -5.59 -57.87
C MET A 6 66.29 -6.01 -57.52
N ARG A 7 66.04 -6.32 -56.24
CA ARG A 7 64.73 -6.61 -55.75
C ARG A 7 64.02 -5.32 -55.30
N PHE A 8 62.93 -4.95 -55.95
CA PHE A 8 62.00 -3.93 -55.55
C PHE A 8 61.09 -4.51 -54.43
N LEU A 9 61.11 -3.91 -53.22
CA LEU A 9 60.15 -4.13 -52.17
C LEU A 9 59.04 -3.09 -52.27
N THR A 10 57.88 -3.46 -52.76
CA THR A 10 56.65 -2.67 -52.71
C THR A 10 56.01 -2.88 -51.34
N GLY A 11 56.15 -1.87 -50.43
CA GLY A 11 55.45 -1.80 -49.16
C GLY A 11 53.95 -1.47 -49.36
N LEU A 12 53.06 -2.41 -49.06
CA LEU A 12 51.63 -2.21 -49.02
C LEU A 12 51.25 -1.63 -47.65
N CYS A 13 51.02 -0.33 -47.58
CA CYS A 13 50.51 0.36 -46.38
C CYS A 13 49.02 0.10 -46.30
N ALA A 14 48.61 -0.86 -45.43
CA ALA A 14 47.21 -1.09 -45.09
C ALA A 14 46.74 -0.01 -44.13
N ILE A 15 46.00 0.98 -44.64
CA ILE A 15 45.30 2.00 -43.85
C ILE A 15 44.07 1.32 -43.22
N LEU A 16 44.18 0.96 -41.94
CA LEU A 16 43.05 0.55 -41.10
C LEU A 16 42.16 1.78 -40.86
N PHE A 17 41.10 1.89 -41.64
CA PHE A 17 39.96 2.78 -41.31
C PHE A 17 39.28 2.24 -40.06
N ALA A 18 39.62 2.78 -38.90
CA ALA A 18 38.79 2.64 -37.70
C ALA A 18 37.51 3.43 -37.94
N ALA A 19 36.48 2.72 -38.39
CA ALA A 19 35.11 3.28 -38.43
C ALA A 19 34.70 3.58 -36.97
N SER A 20 34.81 4.83 -36.56
CA SER A 20 34.19 5.32 -35.33
C SER A 20 32.69 5.14 -35.52
N VAL A 21 32.10 4.19 -34.79
CA VAL A 21 30.67 4.01 -34.68
C VAL A 21 30.13 5.27 -34.00
N ALA A 22 29.72 6.24 -34.80
CA ALA A 22 29.02 7.41 -34.28
C ALA A 22 27.72 6.91 -33.65
N HIS A 23 27.64 6.98 -32.34
CA HIS A 23 26.39 6.72 -31.64
C HIS A 23 25.38 7.76 -32.14
N PRO A 24 24.25 7.33 -32.71
CA PRO A 24 23.24 8.28 -33.18
C PRO A 24 22.76 9.13 -32.01
N ALA A 25 22.57 10.44 -32.27
CA ALA A 25 22.10 11.39 -31.26
C ALA A 25 20.81 10.87 -30.63
N ALA A 26 20.83 10.71 -29.30
CA ALA A 26 19.68 10.20 -28.56
C ALA A 26 18.53 11.23 -28.60
N LEU A 27 17.33 10.78 -28.94
CA LEU A 27 16.11 11.58 -28.80
C LEU A 27 15.69 11.58 -27.32
N VAL A 28 15.61 12.74 -26.71
CA VAL A 28 15.23 12.87 -25.30
C VAL A 28 13.74 13.16 -25.20
N SER A 29 13.04 12.40 -24.37
CA SER A 29 11.64 12.58 -24.01
C SER A 29 11.50 12.81 -22.51
N THR A 30 10.90 13.93 -22.15
CA THR A 30 10.66 14.35 -20.78
C THR A 30 9.18 14.40 -20.45
N ALA A 31 8.83 14.74 -19.21
CA ALA A 31 7.45 14.99 -18.80
C ALA A 31 6.74 16.08 -19.63
N LYS A 32 7.46 16.96 -20.32
CA LYS A 32 6.89 17.99 -21.22
C LYS A 32 6.21 17.39 -22.45
N ASP A 33 6.65 16.22 -22.89
CA ASP A 33 6.10 15.52 -24.05
C ASP A 33 4.85 14.70 -23.72
N ARG A 34 4.52 14.62 -22.40
CA ARG A 34 3.39 13.85 -21.89
C ARG A 34 2.06 14.47 -22.32
N ARG A 35 1.15 13.64 -22.84
CA ARG A 35 -0.21 14.00 -23.25
C ARG A 35 -1.25 13.52 -22.27
N SER A 36 -1.02 12.37 -21.64
CA SER A 36 -1.88 11.83 -20.60
C SER A 36 -1.08 10.97 -19.63
N ILE A 37 -1.59 10.87 -18.41
CA ILE A 37 -1.06 9.95 -17.40
C ILE A 37 -2.20 9.37 -16.57
N GLY A 38 -2.13 8.07 -16.34
CA GLY A 38 -3.02 7.29 -15.50
C GLY A 38 -2.25 6.53 -14.44
N LEU A 39 -2.82 6.44 -13.26
CA LEU A 39 -2.33 5.67 -12.14
C LEU A 39 -3.39 4.67 -11.72
N THR A 40 -3.05 3.39 -11.70
CA THR A 40 -3.82 2.37 -10.99
C THR A 40 -3.03 1.98 -9.75
N ILE A 41 -3.53 2.37 -8.57
CA ILE A 41 -2.83 2.19 -7.29
C ILE A 41 -3.43 0.98 -6.58
N TYR A 42 -2.56 0.07 -6.19
CA TYR A 42 -2.89 -1.14 -5.45
C TYR A 42 -2.57 -0.98 -3.96
N ASN A 43 -3.12 -1.82 -3.12
CA ASN A 43 -2.58 -2.05 -1.78
C ASN A 43 -1.21 -2.74 -1.94
N ASN A 44 -0.35 -2.78 -0.94
CA ASN A 44 0.94 -3.48 -1.01
C ASN A 44 2.03 -2.77 -1.84
N GLU A 45 2.16 -1.45 -1.67
CA GLU A 45 3.27 -0.66 -2.21
C GLU A 45 3.46 -0.73 -3.74
N LEU A 46 2.39 -0.81 -4.49
CA LEU A 46 2.41 -0.99 -5.94
C LEU A 46 1.50 0.01 -6.66
N ALA A 47 1.95 0.48 -7.83
CA ALA A 47 1.09 1.13 -8.80
C ALA A 47 1.46 0.73 -10.24
N LEU A 48 0.47 0.70 -11.12
CA LEU A 48 0.65 0.67 -12.56
C LEU A 48 0.55 2.11 -13.06
N VAL A 49 1.61 2.59 -13.69
CA VAL A 49 1.66 3.87 -14.41
C VAL A 49 1.40 3.61 -15.87
N LYS A 50 0.50 4.39 -16.48
CA LYS A 50 0.27 4.42 -17.92
C LYS A 50 0.39 5.85 -18.39
N GLU A 51 1.25 6.12 -19.37
CA GLU A 51 1.38 7.46 -19.92
C GLU A 51 1.52 7.46 -21.43
N THR A 52 0.96 8.48 -22.05
CA THR A 52 1.14 8.71 -23.49
C THR A 52 2.05 9.92 -23.67
N ARG A 53 3.13 9.78 -24.47
CA ARG A 53 4.00 10.88 -24.89
C ARG A 53 4.00 11.03 -26.41
N GLN A 54 4.37 12.19 -26.89
CA GLN A 54 4.39 12.52 -28.30
C GLN A 54 5.78 13.02 -28.70
N LEU A 55 6.43 12.33 -29.64
CA LEU A 55 7.78 12.58 -30.11
C LEU A 55 7.82 12.72 -31.63
N LYS A 56 8.85 13.40 -32.17
CA LYS A 56 9.17 13.40 -33.59
C LYS A 56 10.20 12.32 -33.86
N LEU A 57 9.79 11.22 -34.50
CA LEU A 57 10.69 10.15 -34.88
C LEU A 57 11.33 10.41 -36.26
N LYS A 58 12.47 9.74 -36.47
CA LYS A 58 13.16 9.66 -37.76
C LYS A 58 13.21 8.20 -38.22
N LYS A 59 13.34 8.00 -39.53
CA LYS A 59 13.62 6.68 -40.11
C LYS A 59 15.04 6.23 -39.73
N GLY A 60 15.21 4.93 -39.44
CA GLY A 60 16.51 4.33 -39.11
C GLY A 60 16.68 4.00 -37.65
N VAL A 61 17.89 3.60 -37.26
CA VAL A 61 18.19 3.16 -35.88
C VAL A 61 18.70 4.36 -35.07
N PHE A 62 18.09 4.59 -33.88
CA PHE A 62 18.49 5.64 -32.94
C PHE A 62 18.04 5.30 -31.52
N SER A 63 18.57 6.01 -30.53
CA SER A 63 18.20 5.85 -29.13
C SER A 63 17.14 6.86 -28.72
N ILE A 64 16.19 6.42 -27.87
CA ILE A 64 15.22 7.27 -27.16
C ILE A 64 15.58 7.22 -25.68
N ARG A 65 15.86 8.37 -25.07
CA ARG A 65 15.97 8.54 -23.61
C ARG A 65 14.62 9.02 -23.08
N PHE A 66 13.95 8.16 -22.35
CA PHE A 66 12.65 8.41 -21.75
C PHE A 66 12.85 8.74 -20.27
N GLU A 67 12.90 10.03 -19.97
CA GLU A 67 13.22 10.59 -18.65
C GLU A 67 11.96 10.82 -17.82
N ASP A 68 12.14 11.22 -16.53
CA ASP A 68 11.07 11.52 -15.57
C ASP A 68 10.15 10.33 -15.28
N VAL A 69 10.70 9.13 -15.21
CA VAL A 69 10.02 7.94 -14.72
C VAL A 69 10.17 7.80 -13.19
N ALA A 70 9.39 6.92 -12.59
CA ALA A 70 9.49 6.66 -11.15
C ALA A 70 10.86 6.09 -10.75
N GLN A 71 11.42 6.54 -9.61
CA GLN A 71 12.67 5.98 -9.08
C GLN A 71 12.55 4.50 -8.68
N LYS A 72 11.35 4.09 -8.25
CA LYS A 72 11.05 2.71 -7.85
C LYS A 72 10.38 1.90 -8.94
N ILE A 73 10.66 2.24 -10.21
CA ILE A 73 10.15 1.50 -11.36
C ILE A 73 10.68 0.06 -11.35
N ASP A 74 9.80 -0.88 -11.69
CA ASP A 74 10.20 -2.22 -12.10
C ASP A 74 10.51 -2.20 -13.61
N ALA A 75 11.78 -2.11 -13.96
CA ALA A 75 12.22 -1.97 -15.33
C ALA A 75 11.80 -3.16 -16.22
N THR A 76 11.62 -4.34 -15.65
CA THR A 76 11.22 -5.54 -16.39
C THR A 76 9.74 -5.52 -16.77
N SER A 77 8.94 -4.70 -16.09
CA SER A 77 7.51 -4.54 -16.35
C SER A 77 7.18 -3.54 -17.45
N VAL A 78 8.19 -2.83 -17.97
CA VAL A 78 8.00 -1.75 -18.94
C VAL A 78 7.50 -2.31 -20.28
N GLN A 79 6.40 -1.74 -20.74
CA GLN A 79 5.84 -1.98 -22.07
C GLN A 79 5.76 -0.65 -22.81
N VAL A 80 6.26 -0.62 -24.03
CA VAL A 80 6.12 0.52 -24.94
C VAL A 80 5.47 0.08 -26.23
N LYS A 81 4.46 0.84 -26.69
CA LYS A 81 3.71 0.57 -27.92
C LYS A 81 3.56 1.87 -28.73
N PRO A 82 3.70 1.82 -30.06
CA PRO A 82 3.33 2.95 -30.92
C PRO A 82 1.81 3.09 -31.01
N LEU A 83 1.29 4.32 -30.84
CA LEU A 83 -0.11 4.69 -31.02
C LEU A 83 -0.25 5.68 -32.17
N GLY A 84 -0.48 5.19 -33.39
CA GLY A 84 -0.52 6.04 -34.59
C GLY A 84 0.86 6.60 -34.95
N GLY A 85 0.97 7.28 -36.09
CA GLY A 85 2.24 7.78 -36.61
C GLY A 85 3.02 6.72 -37.40
N PRO A 86 4.33 7.00 -37.73
CA PRO A 86 5.13 6.14 -38.62
C PRO A 86 5.45 4.75 -38.05
N GLY A 87 5.41 4.59 -36.71
CA GLY A 87 5.75 3.36 -36.03
C GLY A 87 7.27 3.17 -35.86
N PHE A 88 7.62 2.23 -34.97
CA PHE A 88 8.99 1.80 -34.71
C PHE A 88 9.02 0.35 -34.24
N GLU A 89 10.18 -0.26 -34.28
CA GLU A 89 10.52 -1.54 -33.68
C GLU A 89 11.46 -1.30 -32.50
N LEU A 90 11.16 -1.87 -31.33
CA LEU A 90 12.02 -1.83 -30.16
C LEU A 90 13.08 -2.93 -30.30
N LEU A 91 14.35 -2.55 -30.34
CA LEU A 91 15.49 -3.46 -30.45
C LEU A 91 16.09 -3.79 -29.09
N GLU A 92 16.27 -2.78 -28.22
CA GLU A 92 16.86 -2.94 -26.89
C GLU A 92 16.16 -2.01 -25.91
N GLN A 93 16.08 -2.45 -24.65
CA GLN A 93 15.58 -1.66 -23.53
C GLN A 93 16.56 -1.73 -22.37
N ASN A 94 17.07 -0.57 -21.96
CA ASN A 94 17.96 -0.40 -20.82
C ASN A 94 17.34 0.55 -19.79
N TYR A 95 17.68 0.36 -18.53
CA TYR A 95 17.28 1.23 -17.44
C TYR A 95 18.52 1.85 -16.79
N GLU A 96 18.67 3.17 -16.91
CA GLU A 96 19.75 3.93 -16.29
C GLU A 96 19.24 4.53 -14.98
N PHE A 97 19.76 4.06 -13.87
CA PHE A 97 19.38 4.44 -12.52
C PHE A 97 20.56 4.90 -11.65
N ASP A 98 21.74 5.08 -12.26
CA ASP A 98 22.91 5.56 -11.54
C ASP A 98 22.79 7.07 -11.29
N LEU A 99 21.94 7.40 -10.31
CA LEU A 99 21.57 8.77 -10.00
C LEU A 99 22.72 9.54 -9.38
N ILE A 100 22.81 10.83 -9.71
CA ILE A 100 23.77 11.75 -9.14
C ILE A 100 23.56 11.86 -7.63
N THR A 101 24.50 11.35 -6.87
CA THR A 101 24.60 11.54 -5.42
C THR A 101 26.05 11.91 -5.05
N PRO A 102 26.30 12.57 -3.92
CA PRO A 102 27.66 12.87 -3.50
C PRO A 102 28.57 11.64 -3.47
N ASN A 103 28.10 10.52 -2.91
CA ASN A 103 28.87 9.29 -2.85
C ASN A 103 29.17 8.72 -4.23
N LYS A 104 28.18 8.63 -5.10
CA LYS A 104 28.34 8.16 -6.49
C LYS A 104 29.32 9.04 -7.28
N LEU A 105 29.25 10.35 -7.10
CA LEU A 105 30.22 11.26 -7.69
C LEU A 105 31.63 10.95 -7.21
N MET A 106 31.82 10.74 -5.91
CA MET A 106 33.12 10.38 -5.35
C MET A 106 33.60 9.03 -5.88
N ASP A 107 32.74 8.00 -5.94
CA ASP A 107 33.08 6.69 -6.49
C ASP A 107 33.60 6.77 -7.95
N LYS A 108 32.95 7.58 -8.78
CA LYS A 108 33.35 7.83 -10.17
C LYS A 108 34.63 8.66 -10.31
N TYR A 109 35.07 9.29 -9.22
CA TYR A 109 36.30 10.07 -9.16
C TYR A 109 37.49 9.32 -8.55
N VAL A 110 37.31 8.08 -8.09
CA VAL A 110 38.43 7.21 -7.65
C VAL A 110 39.47 7.12 -8.77
N GLY A 111 40.72 7.39 -8.44
CA GLY A 111 41.87 7.44 -9.37
C GLY A 111 42.04 8.75 -10.12
N LYS A 112 41.09 9.72 -10.00
CA LYS A 112 41.10 11.01 -10.69
C LYS A 112 41.50 12.15 -9.75
N ARG A 113 41.91 13.30 -10.36
CA ARG A 113 42.21 14.54 -9.63
C ARG A 113 40.96 15.35 -9.38
N LEU A 114 40.92 16.00 -8.21
CA LEU A 114 39.87 16.92 -7.76
C LEU A 114 40.51 18.02 -6.92
N LYS A 115 39.74 19.03 -6.58
CA LYS A 115 40.20 20.07 -5.64
C LYS A 115 39.60 19.85 -4.29
N LEU A 116 40.42 19.92 -3.24
CA LEU A 116 40.02 19.82 -1.85
C LEU A 116 40.25 21.18 -1.19
N VAL A 117 39.21 21.77 -0.65
CA VAL A 117 39.27 23.03 0.12
C VAL A 117 39.42 22.64 1.57
N LEU A 118 40.61 22.79 2.10
CA LEU A 118 40.96 22.48 3.48
C LEU A 118 40.54 23.64 4.41
N PRO A 119 40.02 23.34 5.60
CA PRO A 119 39.69 24.41 6.56
C PRO A 119 40.94 25.16 7.01
N PRO A 120 40.78 26.40 7.48
CA PRO A 120 41.89 27.18 8.02
C PRO A 120 42.53 26.48 9.21
N LYS A 121 43.86 26.61 9.34
CA LYS A 121 44.61 26.01 10.46
C LYS A 121 44.41 26.76 11.78
N LYS A 122 44.13 28.04 11.72
CA LYS A 122 43.84 28.93 12.87
C LYS A 122 42.65 29.84 12.53
N GLU A 123 41.96 30.27 13.55
CA GLU A 123 40.89 31.27 13.40
C GLU A 123 41.43 32.56 12.77
N GLY A 124 40.86 32.97 11.63
CA GLY A 124 41.32 34.10 10.84
C GLY A 124 42.21 33.81 9.64
N ASP A 125 42.69 32.54 9.47
CA ASP A 125 43.41 32.14 8.26
C ASP A 125 42.42 31.92 7.08
N GLU A 126 42.92 32.03 5.87
CA GLU A 126 42.14 31.74 4.64
C GLU A 126 42.03 30.23 4.38
N GLU A 127 40.91 29.80 3.74
CA GLU A 127 40.74 28.42 3.24
C GLU A 127 41.83 28.12 2.19
N ARG A 128 42.42 26.95 2.26
CA ARG A 128 43.46 26.51 1.34
C ARG A 128 42.93 25.50 0.33
N VAL A 129 42.97 25.83 -0.94
CA VAL A 129 42.60 24.93 -2.05
C VAL A 129 43.82 24.16 -2.51
N VAL A 130 43.75 22.83 -2.45
CA VAL A 130 44.82 21.94 -2.90
C VAL A 130 44.31 20.97 -3.97
N GLU A 131 45.17 20.59 -4.91
CA GLU A 131 44.92 19.48 -5.83
C GLU A 131 45.15 18.16 -5.09
N ALA A 132 44.19 17.25 -5.17
CA ALA A 132 44.29 15.92 -4.59
C ALA A 132 43.85 14.86 -5.61
N LYS A 133 44.44 13.68 -5.54
CA LYS A 133 43.97 12.50 -6.24
C LYS A 133 43.17 11.65 -5.26
N LEU A 134 41.92 11.31 -5.58
CA LEU A 134 41.12 10.40 -4.77
C LEU A 134 41.62 8.96 -5.00
N ILE A 135 42.06 8.29 -3.95
CA ILE A 135 42.58 6.93 -4.00
C ILE A 135 41.51 5.90 -3.73
N SER A 136 40.64 6.15 -2.74
CA SER A 136 39.59 5.21 -2.31
C SER A 136 38.41 5.94 -1.66
N THR A 137 37.24 5.32 -1.76
CA THR A 137 35.99 5.72 -1.05
C THR A 137 35.53 4.65 -0.06
N ASN A 138 36.27 3.52 0.07
CA ASN A 138 35.90 2.41 0.95
C ASN A 138 36.10 2.77 2.42
N ASN A 139 35.03 2.79 3.20
CA ASN A 139 35.02 3.16 4.63
C ASN A 139 35.64 4.53 4.94
N GLY A 140 35.52 5.48 4.02
CA GLY A 140 36.05 6.83 4.13
C GLY A 140 36.85 7.25 2.90
N TYR A 141 37.19 8.52 2.84
CA TYR A 141 37.90 9.07 1.69
C TYR A 141 39.41 9.07 1.95
N VAL A 142 40.14 8.50 1.00
CA VAL A 142 41.64 8.49 0.99
C VAL A 142 42.12 9.36 -0.14
N TYR A 143 42.91 10.37 0.16
CA TYR A 143 43.47 11.29 -0.83
C TYR A 143 44.99 11.22 -0.89
N GLN A 144 45.52 11.40 -2.06
CA GLN A 144 46.94 11.72 -2.25
C GLN A 144 47.07 13.22 -2.53
N ILE A 145 47.83 13.93 -1.70
CA ILE A 145 48.15 15.35 -1.85
C ILE A 145 49.65 15.48 -1.95
N GLY A 146 50.17 15.86 -3.12
CA GLY A 146 51.60 15.76 -3.39
C GLY A 146 52.09 14.33 -3.30
N ASN A 147 53.06 14.05 -2.42
CA ASN A 147 53.60 12.71 -2.17
C ASN A 147 53.04 12.05 -0.91
N GLU A 148 52.08 12.65 -0.22
CA GLU A 148 51.52 12.17 1.04
C GLU A 148 50.17 11.56 0.85
N ILE A 149 49.84 10.54 1.66
CA ILE A 149 48.51 9.94 1.73
C ILE A 149 47.77 10.49 2.94
N HIS A 150 46.65 11.11 2.69
CA HIS A 150 45.78 11.71 3.70
C HIS A 150 44.54 10.82 3.92
N LEU A 151 44.37 10.35 5.17
CA LEU A 151 43.21 9.62 5.63
C LEU A 151 42.28 10.59 6.32
N TRP A 152 40.96 10.51 6.04
CA TRP A 152 39.94 11.27 6.73
C TRP A 152 40.15 12.81 6.62
N ALA A 153 40.78 13.27 5.54
CA ALA A 153 40.98 14.71 5.37
C ALA A 153 39.60 15.41 5.36
N SER A 154 39.38 16.27 6.32
CA SER A 154 38.21 17.13 6.37
C SER A 154 38.36 18.26 5.36
N GLY A 155 37.34 18.47 4.51
CA GLY A 155 37.37 19.54 3.54
C GLY A 155 36.19 19.44 2.56
N ARG A 156 35.92 20.56 1.88
CA ARG A 156 34.91 20.62 0.83
C ARG A 156 35.56 20.16 -0.49
N VAL A 157 34.92 19.17 -1.13
CA VAL A 157 35.37 18.64 -2.42
C VAL A 157 34.81 19.46 -3.58
N ILE A 158 35.65 19.82 -4.54
CA ILE A 158 35.25 20.46 -5.80
C ILE A 158 35.64 19.52 -6.94
N LEU A 159 34.64 19.07 -7.70
CA LEU A 159 34.83 18.21 -8.87
C LEU A 159 34.89 19.08 -10.14
N PRO A 160 35.86 18.82 -11.06
CA PRO A 160 36.04 19.65 -12.25
C PRO A 160 34.93 19.48 -13.29
N ARG A 161 34.25 18.36 -13.34
CA ARG A 161 33.16 18.07 -14.28
C ARG A 161 32.24 16.94 -13.77
N LEU A 162 31.02 16.95 -14.29
CA LEU A 162 30.07 15.86 -14.03
C LEU A 162 30.46 14.62 -14.88
N PRO A 163 30.53 13.40 -14.32
CA PRO A 163 30.67 12.18 -15.09
C PRO A 163 29.50 11.99 -16.05
N LYS A 164 29.77 11.49 -17.27
CA LYS A 164 28.76 11.38 -18.33
C LYS A 164 27.76 10.24 -18.11
N ASP A 165 28.11 9.29 -17.29
CA ASP A 165 27.37 8.06 -16.97
C ASP A 165 26.45 8.19 -15.75
N LEU A 166 26.39 9.36 -15.12
CA LEU A 166 25.42 9.65 -14.07
C LEU A 166 24.24 10.45 -14.62
N VAL A 167 23.04 10.08 -14.20
CA VAL A 167 21.79 10.72 -14.62
C VAL A 167 21.16 11.51 -13.48
N SER A 168 20.52 12.64 -13.80
CA SER A 168 19.82 13.47 -12.81
C SER A 168 18.47 12.87 -12.37
N SER A 169 17.88 12.07 -13.24
CA SER A 169 16.61 11.37 -13.00
C SER A 169 16.66 9.96 -13.60
N PRO A 170 15.90 9.00 -13.06
CA PRO A 170 15.78 7.66 -13.64
C PRO A 170 15.33 7.73 -15.10
N THR A 171 16.01 6.99 -15.97
CA THR A 171 15.85 7.10 -17.43
C THR A 171 15.74 5.69 -18.03
N LEU A 172 14.69 5.48 -18.84
CA LEU A 172 14.63 4.32 -19.73
C LEU A 172 15.34 4.69 -21.04
N VAL A 173 16.22 3.84 -21.53
CA VAL A 173 16.92 4.03 -22.80
C VAL A 173 16.54 2.91 -23.75
N TRP A 174 15.91 3.28 -24.85
CA TRP A 174 15.47 2.37 -25.88
C TRP A 174 16.29 2.56 -27.13
N LEU A 175 16.83 1.47 -27.69
CA LEU A 175 17.32 1.44 -29.06
C LEU A 175 16.14 1.03 -29.94
N VAL A 176 15.79 1.91 -30.88
CA VAL A 176 14.63 1.69 -31.75
C VAL A 176 15.00 1.82 -33.21
N LYS A 177 14.25 1.10 -34.08
CA LYS A 177 14.29 1.25 -35.54
C LYS A 177 13.01 1.94 -35.98
N GLY A 178 13.09 3.25 -36.25
CA GLY A 178 11.98 4.02 -36.78
C GLY A 178 11.65 3.62 -38.21
N LYS A 179 10.35 3.43 -38.50
CA LYS A 179 9.86 3.00 -39.83
C LYS A 179 9.68 4.17 -40.79
N GLY A 180 9.62 5.42 -40.27
CA GLY A 180 9.47 6.63 -41.05
C GLY A 180 9.65 7.88 -40.21
N ASP A 181 9.68 9.05 -40.87
CA ASP A 181 9.74 10.35 -40.22
C ASP A 181 8.33 10.83 -39.84
N GLY A 182 8.23 11.52 -38.70
CA GLY A 182 6.96 12.13 -38.29
C GLY A 182 6.67 12.10 -36.81
N VAL A 183 5.49 12.59 -36.49
CA VAL A 183 4.99 12.63 -35.10
C VAL A 183 4.46 11.25 -34.71
N GLN A 184 5.05 10.69 -33.66
CA GLN A 184 4.70 9.41 -33.07
C GLN A 184 4.14 9.59 -31.65
N LYS A 185 2.99 9.01 -31.35
CA LYS A 185 2.52 8.84 -30.00
C LYS A 185 3.03 7.51 -29.45
N LEU A 186 3.56 7.53 -28.24
CA LEU A 186 4.03 6.37 -27.48
C LEU A 186 3.04 6.10 -26.35
N ASP A 187 2.57 4.86 -26.22
CA ASP A 187 1.88 4.37 -25.02
C ASP A 187 2.87 3.57 -24.21
N VAL A 188 3.15 4.05 -23.00
CA VAL A 188 4.13 3.45 -22.09
C VAL A 188 3.42 3.07 -20.81
N SER A 189 3.62 1.82 -20.37
CA SER A 189 3.11 1.35 -19.08
C SER A 189 4.19 0.60 -18.32
N TYR A 190 4.21 0.78 -16.99
CA TYR A 190 5.15 0.12 -16.11
C TYR A 190 4.62 0.03 -14.68
N LEU A 191 5.11 -0.95 -13.94
CA LEU A 191 4.88 -1.08 -12.51
C LEU A 191 5.91 -0.26 -11.73
N THR A 192 5.49 0.32 -10.60
CA THR A 192 6.37 1.03 -9.68
C THR A 192 6.00 0.74 -8.24
N GLY A 193 7.01 0.62 -7.39
CA GLY A 193 6.84 0.60 -5.94
C GLY A 193 6.59 1.99 -5.36
N GLY A 194 6.41 2.05 -4.04
CA GLY A 194 6.32 3.30 -3.28
C GLY A 194 4.94 3.94 -3.28
N PHE A 195 3.92 3.27 -3.78
CA PHE A 195 2.53 3.68 -3.65
C PHE A 195 1.81 2.82 -2.62
N ASN A 196 0.98 3.47 -1.82
CA ASN A 196 0.04 2.78 -0.95
C ASN A 196 -1.26 3.59 -0.87
N TRP A 197 -2.37 2.91 -0.63
CA TRP A 197 -3.62 3.56 -0.29
C TRP A 197 -4.39 2.77 0.78
N ARG A 198 -5.21 3.48 1.54
CA ARG A 198 -6.12 2.91 2.54
C ARG A 198 -7.36 3.76 2.67
N CYS A 199 -8.41 3.16 3.24
CA CYS A 199 -9.59 3.90 3.67
C CYS A 199 -9.54 4.21 5.15
N ASP A 200 -9.95 5.44 5.48
CA ASP A 200 -10.21 5.92 6.82
C ASP A 200 -11.66 6.39 6.87
N TYR A 201 -12.44 5.88 7.82
CA TYR A 201 -13.87 6.18 7.98
C TYR A 201 -14.13 6.92 9.27
N ILE A 202 -15.18 7.73 9.25
CA ILE A 202 -15.73 8.42 10.43
C ILE A 202 -17.20 8.05 10.54
N LEU A 203 -17.61 7.58 11.71
CA LEU A 203 -19.00 7.38 12.10
C LEU A 203 -19.33 8.37 13.21
N ALA A 204 -20.15 9.38 12.90
CA ALA A 204 -20.68 10.33 13.87
C ALA A 204 -22.07 9.86 14.33
N VAL A 205 -22.13 9.32 15.55
CA VAL A 205 -23.35 8.74 16.13
C VAL A 205 -24.29 9.85 16.61
N SER A 206 -25.59 9.73 16.30
CA SER A 206 -26.63 10.64 16.77
C SER A 206 -26.79 10.59 18.30
N PRO A 207 -27.36 11.63 18.92
CA PRO A 207 -27.59 11.66 20.37
C PRO A 207 -28.41 10.49 20.91
N ASP A 208 -29.38 10.00 20.15
CA ASP A 208 -30.28 8.88 20.49
C ASP A 208 -29.65 7.49 20.18
N GLU A 209 -28.46 7.47 19.56
CA GLU A 209 -27.70 6.25 19.20
C GLU A 209 -28.42 5.32 18.19
N LYS A 210 -29.47 5.80 17.52
CA LYS A 210 -30.26 5.03 16.54
C LYS A 210 -29.86 5.28 15.10
N SER A 211 -29.09 6.34 14.84
CA SER A 211 -28.59 6.70 13.54
C SER A 211 -27.19 7.32 13.62
N GLY A 212 -26.57 7.56 12.48
CA GLY A 212 -25.28 8.25 12.42
C GLY A 212 -24.94 8.71 11.01
N ASP A 213 -24.00 9.63 10.92
CA ASP A 213 -23.40 10.05 9.66
C ASP A 213 -22.11 9.27 9.42
N PHE A 214 -22.00 8.64 8.26
CA PHE A 214 -20.86 7.81 7.89
C PHE A 214 -20.15 8.42 6.70
N SER A 215 -18.86 8.74 6.86
CA SER A 215 -18.02 9.26 5.79
C SER A 215 -16.74 8.45 5.65
N GLY A 216 -16.30 8.31 4.40
CA GLY A 216 -15.06 7.58 4.05
C GLY A 216 -14.11 8.45 3.26
N TRP A 217 -12.82 8.31 3.57
CA TRP A 217 -11.73 9.00 2.93
C TRP A 217 -10.69 8.01 2.42
N VAL A 218 -10.29 8.18 1.18
CA VAL A 218 -9.12 7.48 0.63
C VAL A 218 -7.88 8.28 0.95
N THR A 219 -6.91 7.65 1.60
CA THR A 219 -5.60 8.19 1.88
C THR A 219 -4.59 7.53 0.94
N ILE A 220 -4.02 8.30 0.00
CA ILE A 220 -3.00 7.85 -0.96
C ILE A 220 -1.65 8.39 -0.52
N THR A 221 -0.64 7.54 -0.43
CA THR A 221 0.76 7.91 -0.19
C THR A 221 1.58 7.62 -1.43
N ASN A 222 2.34 8.61 -1.91
CA ASN A 222 3.29 8.46 -3.00
C ASN A 222 4.73 8.69 -2.49
N LYS A 223 5.56 7.66 -2.59
CA LYS A 223 7.01 7.65 -2.33
C LYS A 223 7.75 6.97 -3.49
N SER A 224 7.23 7.11 -4.71
CA SER A 224 7.78 6.48 -5.91
C SER A 224 9.00 7.20 -6.48
N GLY A 225 9.26 8.43 -6.01
CA GLY A 225 10.30 9.31 -6.53
C GLY A 225 9.88 10.09 -7.78
N ALA A 226 8.56 10.14 -8.08
CA ALA A 226 8.04 10.93 -9.20
C ALA A 226 6.73 11.64 -8.84
N THR A 227 6.47 12.78 -9.50
CA THR A 227 5.21 13.53 -9.42
C THR A 227 4.35 13.26 -10.65
N TYR A 228 3.06 13.00 -10.42
CA TYR A 228 2.08 12.69 -11.45
C TYR A 228 1.05 13.82 -11.53
N ALA A 229 1.34 14.79 -12.40
CA ALA A 229 0.48 15.95 -12.60
C ALA A 229 -0.73 15.61 -13.47
N ASP A 230 -1.93 16.08 -13.06
CA ASP A 230 -3.19 15.91 -13.80
C ASP A 230 -3.49 14.44 -14.18
N ALA A 231 -3.22 13.51 -13.26
CA ALA A 231 -3.38 12.09 -13.47
C ALA A 231 -4.85 11.64 -13.32
N SER A 232 -5.26 10.70 -14.18
CA SER A 232 -6.44 9.87 -13.94
C SER A 232 -6.08 8.81 -12.91
N VAL A 233 -6.82 8.71 -11.80
CA VAL A 233 -6.50 7.82 -10.69
C VAL A 233 -7.54 6.74 -10.54
N GLN A 234 -7.07 5.51 -10.46
CA GLN A 234 -7.84 4.32 -10.14
C GLN A 234 -7.23 3.63 -8.91
N LEU A 235 -8.07 3.05 -8.08
CA LEU A 235 -7.65 2.30 -6.89
C LEU A 235 -8.22 0.89 -6.99
N ILE A 236 -7.40 -0.11 -6.72
CA ILE A 236 -7.85 -1.50 -6.66
C ILE A 236 -7.86 -1.97 -5.21
N ALA A 237 -9.03 -2.39 -4.76
CA ALA A 237 -9.23 -3.07 -3.48
C ALA A 237 -9.30 -4.57 -3.71
N GLY A 238 -8.47 -5.30 -2.97
CA GLY A 238 -8.30 -6.76 -3.07
C GLY A 238 -6.83 -7.15 -3.01
N GLU A 239 -6.58 -8.42 -2.80
CA GLU A 239 -5.21 -8.95 -2.73
C GLU A 239 -4.76 -9.44 -4.11
N ILE A 240 -3.72 -8.80 -4.66
CA ILE A 240 -3.10 -9.22 -5.91
C ILE A 240 -2.05 -10.28 -5.59
N HIS A 241 -2.15 -11.43 -6.25
CA HIS A 241 -1.09 -12.43 -6.20
C HIS A 241 0.13 -11.96 -6.99
N ARG A 242 1.28 -11.83 -6.32
CA ARG A 242 2.58 -11.54 -6.94
C ARG A 242 3.56 -12.64 -6.62
N VAL A 243 4.28 -13.11 -7.63
CA VAL A 243 5.44 -13.96 -7.40
C VAL A 243 6.52 -13.08 -6.77
N ARG A 244 6.83 -13.33 -5.49
CA ARG A 244 7.98 -12.71 -4.82
C ARG A 244 9.15 -13.68 -4.94
N GLU A 245 10.31 -13.19 -5.31
CA GLU A 245 11.56 -13.97 -5.30
C GLU A 245 12.09 -14.15 -3.86
N TYR A 246 11.22 -14.54 -2.90
CA TYR A 246 11.63 -14.96 -1.55
C TYR A 246 10.66 -15.99 -0.99
N PRO A 247 11.05 -16.84 0.00
CA PRO A 247 10.45 -18.14 0.25
C PRO A 247 9.02 -18.10 0.82
N GLU A 248 8.33 -19.16 0.49
CA GLU A 248 6.93 -19.48 0.72
C GLU A 248 6.41 -19.23 2.13
N ASP A 249 5.20 -18.67 2.27
CA ASP A 249 4.15 -19.25 3.09
C ASP A 249 2.74 -18.67 2.82
N ARG A 250 1.87 -19.61 2.43
CA ARG A 250 0.41 -19.80 2.66
C ARG A 250 -0.66 -18.83 2.20
N LEU A 251 -1.48 -19.38 1.34
CA LEU A 251 -2.74 -18.94 0.75
C LEU A 251 -3.93 -18.95 1.72
N PHE A 252 -4.86 -17.98 1.57
CA PHE A 252 -6.29 -18.15 1.83
C PHE A 252 -7.13 -17.29 0.86
N TYR A 253 -8.18 -17.92 0.30
CA TYR A 253 -9.13 -17.33 -0.66
C TYR A 253 -10.45 -16.91 0.00
N ALA A 254 -11.09 -15.82 -0.47
CA ALA A 254 -12.51 -15.55 -0.28
C ALA A 254 -13.12 -14.82 -1.50
N ARG A 255 -14.30 -15.27 -1.94
CA ARG A 255 -15.08 -14.76 -3.09
C ARG A 255 -16.18 -13.80 -2.63
N ALA A 256 -16.47 -12.74 -3.40
CA ALA A 256 -17.69 -11.92 -3.26
C ALA A 256 -18.17 -11.33 -4.59
N LYS A 257 -19.51 -11.20 -4.76
CA LYS A 257 -20.22 -10.66 -5.93
C LYS A 257 -20.64 -9.20 -5.73
N ALA A 258 -20.68 -8.41 -6.82
CA ALA A 258 -20.93 -6.97 -6.84
C ALA A 258 -22.39 -6.57 -7.09
N ALA A 259 -22.81 -5.37 -6.64
CA ALA A 259 -23.98 -4.61 -7.05
C ALA A 259 -23.79 -3.09 -6.86
N GLU A 260 -24.39 -2.26 -7.75
CA GLU A 260 -24.15 -0.83 -7.97
C GLU A 260 -24.93 0.12 -7.06
N ALA A 261 -24.39 1.29 -6.69
CA ALA A 261 -25.11 2.42 -6.13
C ALA A 261 -24.42 3.79 -6.17
N GLY A 262 -25.19 4.81 -6.47
CA GLY A 262 -25.25 6.27 -6.20
C GLY A 262 -23.98 7.13 -6.07
N ALA A 263 -23.96 8.26 -6.76
CA ALA A 263 -22.85 9.15 -7.20
C ALA A 263 -21.80 9.62 -6.17
N PRO A 264 -20.76 8.86 -5.86
CA PRO A 264 -19.57 9.29 -5.15
C PRO A 264 -18.52 9.94 -6.08
N GLN A 265 -17.49 10.57 -5.51
CA GLN A 265 -16.36 11.09 -6.29
C GLN A 265 -15.57 10.00 -7.02
N PHE A 266 -15.66 8.77 -6.54
CA PHE A 266 -15.20 7.58 -7.23
C PHE A 266 -16.39 6.88 -7.88
N ALA A 267 -16.18 6.34 -9.08
CA ALA A 267 -17.03 5.30 -9.64
C ALA A 267 -16.41 3.96 -9.26
N GLU A 268 -17.25 3.07 -8.73
CA GLU A 268 -16.87 1.71 -8.41
C GLU A 268 -17.34 0.78 -9.52
N GLU A 269 -16.52 -0.17 -9.91
CA GLU A 269 -16.90 -1.28 -10.77
C GLU A 269 -16.23 -2.57 -10.31
N ALA A 270 -16.90 -3.70 -10.49
CA ALA A 270 -16.28 -5.02 -10.34
C ALA A 270 -15.31 -5.25 -11.50
N PHE A 271 -14.06 -5.47 -11.17
CA PHE A 271 -13.00 -5.74 -12.14
C PHE A 271 -12.32 -7.06 -11.81
N PHE A 272 -12.66 -8.14 -12.54
CA PHE A 272 -12.25 -9.50 -12.21
C PHE A 272 -12.77 -9.89 -10.81
N GLU A 273 -11.93 -10.25 -9.85
CA GLU A 273 -12.30 -10.54 -8.45
C GLU A 273 -12.00 -9.35 -7.51
N TYR A 274 -11.80 -8.14 -8.04
CA TYR A 274 -11.43 -6.93 -7.33
C TYR A 274 -12.52 -5.85 -7.48
N HIS A 275 -12.47 -4.85 -6.60
CA HIS A 275 -13.24 -3.63 -6.77
C HIS A 275 -12.32 -2.50 -7.26
N LEU A 276 -12.68 -1.91 -8.40
CA LEU A 276 -11.99 -0.78 -9.00
C LEU A 276 -12.74 0.51 -8.70
N TYR A 277 -12.05 1.44 -8.05
CA TYR A 277 -12.59 2.77 -7.71
C TYR A 277 -11.92 3.80 -8.60
N THR A 278 -12.66 4.35 -9.56
CA THR A 278 -12.16 5.36 -10.50
C THR A 278 -12.51 6.76 -10.01
N LEU A 279 -11.50 7.61 -9.77
CA LEU A 279 -11.72 9.01 -9.45
C LEU A 279 -12.24 9.76 -10.68
N LYS A 280 -13.43 10.37 -10.56
CA LYS A 280 -14.13 11.04 -11.67
C LYS A 280 -13.40 12.29 -12.22
N ARG A 281 -12.50 12.88 -11.43
CA ARG A 281 -11.71 14.04 -11.82
C ARG A 281 -10.23 13.71 -11.81
N LYS A 282 -9.48 14.34 -12.68
CA LYS A 282 -8.01 14.27 -12.63
C LYS A 282 -7.47 14.96 -11.39
N THR A 283 -6.31 14.51 -10.92
CA THR A 283 -5.65 15.10 -9.77
C THR A 283 -4.14 14.96 -9.85
N THR A 284 -3.41 15.87 -9.21
CA THR A 284 -1.96 15.76 -9.09
C THR A 284 -1.58 15.00 -7.83
N ILE A 285 -0.79 13.94 -7.97
CA ILE A 285 -0.18 13.18 -6.87
C ILE A 285 1.32 13.51 -6.84
N LYS A 286 1.73 14.37 -5.90
CA LYS A 286 3.13 14.79 -5.77
C LYS A 286 3.97 13.69 -5.14
N ASP A 287 5.26 13.68 -5.45
CA ASP A 287 6.22 12.83 -4.73
C ASP A 287 6.30 13.23 -3.25
N ASN A 288 6.55 12.25 -2.38
CA ASN A 288 6.59 12.41 -0.92
C ASN A 288 5.33 13.07 -0.34
N GLN A 289 4.17 12.83 -0.94
CA GLN A 289 2.87 13.36 -0.52
C GLN A 289 1.96 12.27 0.03
N THR A 290 1.24 12.59 1.11
CA THR A 290 0.02 11.89 1.51
C THR A 290 -1.18 12.76 1.16
N LYS A 291 -2.09 12.23 0.36
CA LYS A 291 -3.28 12.92 -0.14
C LYS A 291 -4.54 12.21 0.30
N GLN A 292 -5.53 12.97 0.81
CA GLN A 292 -6.85 12.44 1.13
C GLN A 292 -7.88 12.90 0.12
N ILE A 293 -8.75 11.98 -0.30
CA ILE A 293 -9.83 12.21 -1.26
C ILE A 293 -11.10 11.57 -0.67
N ALA A 294 -12.22 12.32 -0.66
CA ALA A 294 -13.49 11.80 -0.19
C ALA A 294 -13.96 10.63 -1.05
N LEU A 295 -14.26 9.50 -0.40
CA LEU A 295 -14.76 8.29 -1.04
C LEU A 295 -16.31 8.28 -1.05
N LEU A 296 -16.90 8.45 0.13
CA LEU A 296 -18.34 8.43 0.33
C LEU A 296 -18.75 9.36 1.47
N SER A 297 -20.02 9.74 1.46
CA SER A 297 -20.68 10.42 2.58
C SER A 297 -22.16 10.00 2.60
N ALA A 298 -22.62 9.49 3.74
CA ALA A 298 -24.00 9.08 3.95
C ALA A 298 -24.50 9.62 5.30
N SER A 299 -25.64 10.28 5.30
CA SER A 299 -26.21 10.87 6.51
C SER A 299 -27.40 10.09 7.03
N GLY A 300 -27.45 9.94 8.37
CA GLY A 300 -28.56 9.30 9.06
C GLY A 300 -28.71 7.82 8.72
N ILE A 301 -27.60 7.07 8.59
CA ILE A 301 -27.65 5.61 8.44
C ILE A 301 -28.22 5.00 9.72
N PRO A 302 -29.12 4.00 9.65
CA PRO A 302 -29.65 3.34 10.83
C PRO A 302 -28.56 2.55 11.57
N LEU A 303 -28.48 2.77 12.88
CA LEU A 303 -27.53 2.10 13.76
C LEU A 303 -28.24 1.22 14.79
N LYS A 304 -27.61 0.12 15.16
CA LYS A 304 -28.05 -0.74 16.24
C LYS A 304 -26.92 -0.93 17.25
N LYS A 305 -27.15 -0.40 18.46
CA LYS A 305 -26.24 -0.62 19.59
C LYS A 305 -26.47 -2.02 20.17
N ARG A 306 -25.39 -2.74 20.44
CA ARG A 306 -25.42 -4.10 21.02
C ARG A 306 -24.46 -4.21 22.19
N TYR A 307 -24.87 -4.96 23.19
CA TYR A 307 -24.08 -5.33 24.34
C TYR A 307 -23.74 -6.81 24.24
N ILE A 308 -22.47 -7.17 24.12
CA ILE A 308 -22.07 -8.53 23.77
C ILE A 308 -21.02 -9.03 24.77
N VAL A 309 -21.31 -10.21 25.33
CA VAL A 309 -20.34 -11.06 26.02
C VAL A 309 -19.89 -12.12 25.04
N LYS A 310 -18.58 -12.24 24.79
CA LYS A 310 -18.00 -13.31 23.98
C LYS A 310 -17.43 -14.37 24.90
N SER A 311 -17.93 -15.59 24.78
CA SER A 311 -17.46 -16.76 25.51
C SER A 311 -17.14 -17.88 24.54
N TRP A 312 -16.36 -18.84 24.98
CA TRP A 312 -16.01 -20.01 24.19
C TRP A 312 -15.91 -21.27 25.05
N ILE A 313 -16.36 -22.39 24.51
CA ILE A 313 -16.22 -23.69 25.12
C ILE A 313 -15.17 -24.47 24.32
N GLY A 314 -14.03 -24.71 24.97
CA GLY A 314 -12.91 -25.47 24.45
C GLY A 314 -12.52 -26.59 25.42
N MET A 315 -11.61 -27.46 25.01
CA MET A 315 -11.09 -28.55 25.84
C MET A 315 -10.50 -28.06 27.18
N TRP A 316 -10.00 -26.83 27.18
CA TRP A 316 -9.33 -26.16 28.29
C TRP A 316 -10.04 -24.85 28.68
N GLY A 317 -11.36 -24.77 28.47
CA GLY A 317 -12.13 -23.55 28.79
C GLY A 317 -11.98 -23.13 30.25
N ALA A 318 -12.01 -21.83 30.49
CA ALA A 318 -11.92 -21.29 31.86
C ALA A 318 -13.11 -21.74 32.72
N ASP A 319 -12.82 -22.04 34.01
CA ASP A 319 -13.85 -22.35 34.98
C ASP A 319 -14.63 -21.12 35.41
N GLU A 320 -14.00 -19.95 35.36
CA GLU A 320 -14.58 -18.66 35.67
C GLU A 320 -14.16 -17.63 34.65
N GLU A 321 -15.12 -16.79 34.25
CA GLU A 321 -14.94 -15.62 33.39
C GLU A 321 -15.53 -14.40 34.08
N LYS A 322 -14.76 -13.33 34.19
CA LYS A 322 -15.24 -12.04 34.73
C LYS A 322 -14.86 -10.93 33.78
N GLY A 323 -15.75 -9.96 33.60
CA GLY A 323 -15.42 -8.83 32.73
C GLY A 323 -16.52 -7.80 32.58
N LYS A 324 -16.22 -6.85 31.71
CA LYS A 324 -17.17 -5.85 31.23
C LYS A 324 -17.79 -6.32 29.92
N VAL A 325 -19.00 -5.92 29.71
CA VAL A 325 -19.71 -6.24 28.47
C VAL A 325 -19.24 -5.36 27.33
N GLY A 326 -18.87 -5.95 26.21
CA GLY A 326 -18.44 -5.22 25.02
C GLY A 326 -19.61 -4.41 24.41
N VAL A 327 -19.33 -3.17 24.02
CA VAL A 327 -20.27 -2.29 23.34
C VAL A 327 -19.94 -2.27 21.85
N TYR A 328 -20.95 -2.57 21.04
CA TYR A 328 -20.82 -2.62 19.58
C TYR A 328 -21.85 -1.71 18.91
N MET A 329 -21.48 -1.09 17.80
CA MET A 329 -22.38 -0.47 16.83
C MET A 329 -22.46 -1.33 15.58
N GLU A 330 -23.67 -1.61 15.12
CA GLU A 330 -23.94 -2.42 13.92
C GLU A 330 -24.75 -1.61 12.93
N PHE A 331 -24.39 -1.67 11.65
CA PHE A 331 -25.17 -1.12 10.53
C PHE A 331 -25.07 -2.05 9.32
N GLU A 332 -25.94 -1.84 8.35
CA GLU A 332 -25.97 -2.62 7.11
C GLU A 332 -25.53 -1.75 5.94
N ASN A 333 -24.59 -2.26 5.15
CA ASN A 333 -24.09 -1.60 3.95
C ASN A 333 -25.04 -1.85 2.77
N SER A 334 -26.23 -1.26 2.79
CA SER A 334 -27.21 -1.45 1.72
C SER A 334 -27.77 -0.12 1.22
N LYS A 335 -28.26 -0.08 -0.04
CA LYS A 335 -28.91 1.08 -0.65
C LYS A 335 -30.15 1.50 0.16
N ALA A 336 -30.92 0.53 0.65
CA ALA A 336 -32.08 0.78 1.49
C ALA A 336 -31.74 1.47 2.82
N LYS A 337 -30.49 1.33 3.27
CA LYS A 337 -29.94 1.97 4.48
C LYS A 337 -29.01 3.14 4.18
N LYS A 338 -29.17 3.77 3.00
CA LYS A 338 -28.42 4.97 2.55
C LYS A 338 -26.92 4.76 2.29
N LEU A 339 -26.48 3.52 2.21
CA LEU A 339 -25.14 3.10 1.78
C LEU A 339 -25.26 2.34 0.44
N GLY A 340 -24.51 1.28 0.23
CA GLY A 340 -24.68 0.41 -0.94
C GLY A 340 -23.63 0.63 -2.01
N MET A 341 -22.41 0.90 -1.57
CA MET A 341 -21.19 0.68 -2.34
C MET A 341 -20.29 -0.30 -1.57
N ALA A 342 -19.48 -1.08 -2.26
CA ALA A 342 -18.50 -1.90 -1.57
C ALA A 342 -17.56 -1.00 -0.74
N LEU A 343 -17.33 -1.37 0.52
CA LEU A 343 -16.49 -0.59 1.43
C LEU A 343 -15.09 -1.23 1.44
N PRO A 344 -14.04 -0.53 1.00
CA PRO A 344 -12.68 -1.00 1.17
C PRO A 344 -12.32 -1.26 2.63
N LYS A 345 -11.43 -2.21 2.86
CA LYS A 345 -10.82 -2.42 4.17
C LYS A 345 -10.27 -1.12 4.73
N GLY A 346 -10.55 -0.84 6.00
CA GLY A 346 -10.11 0.41 6.60
C GLY A 346 -10.42 0.54 8.08
N LYS A 347 -9.97 1.66 8.65
CA LYS A 347 -10.19 2.02 10.04
C LYS A 347 -11.41 2.91 10.16
N VAL A 348 -12.32 2.58 11.06
CA VAL A 348 -13.51 3.37 11.39
C VAL A 348 -13.31 4.01 12.75
N ARG A 349 -13.31 5.35 12.80
CA ARG A 349 -13.30 6.12 14.04
C ARG A 349 -14.72 6.57 14.36
N VAL A 350 -15.14 6.30 15.59
CA VAL A 350 -16.51 6.56 16.04
C VAL A 350 -16.52 7.73 17.00
N TYR A 351 -17.41 8.68 16.72
CA TYR A 351 -17.60 9.89 17.51
C TYR A 351 -19.05 10.06 17.90
N LYS A 352 -19.30 10.79 19.00
CA LYS A 352 -20.63 11.22 19.42
C LYS A 352 -20.54 12.61 20.04
N LYS A 353 -21.57 13.44 19.84
CA LYS A 353 -21.66 14.73 20.53
C LYS A 353 -22.10 14.54 21.99
N ASP A 354 -21.42 15.19 22.90
CA ASP A 354 -21.83 15.28 24.30
C ASP A 354 -23.03 16.24 24.48
N ARG A 355 -23.49 16.40 25.72
CA ARG A 355 -24.63 17.29 26.06
C ARG A 355 -24.35 18.75 25.74
N ARG A 356 -23.10 19.17 25.61
CA ARG A 356 -22.68 20.52 25.24
C ARG A 356 -22.50 20.71 23.74
N GLY A 357 -22.77 19.65 22.92
CA GLY A 357 -22.60 19.65 21.48
C GLY A 357 -21.16 19.43 21.01
N GLN A 358 -20.20 19.19 21.91
CA GLN A 358 -18.80 18.92 21.57
C GLN A 358 -18.63 17.46 21.13
N GLN A 359 -17.87 17.26 20.06
CA GLN A 359 -17.61 15.95 19.52
C GLN A 359 -16.57 15.19 20.37
N GLN A 360 -16.97 14.04 20.89
CA GLN A 360 -16.13 13.16 21.69
C GLN A 360 -15.79 11.91 20.90
N PHE A 361 -14.53 11.46 20.99
CA PHE A 361 -14.08 10.19 20.42
C PHE A 361 -14.55 9.06 21.32
N LEU A 362 -15.26 8.08 20.76
CA LEU A 362 -15.76 6.92 21.50
C LEU A 362 -14.86 5.69 21.38
N GLY A 363 -14.17 5.53 20.25
CA GLY A 363 -13.33 4.39 19.95
C GLY A 363 -13.10 4.20 18.46
N GLU A 364 -12.26 3.25 18.11
CA GLU A 364 -11.99 2.88 16.71
C GLU A 364 -11.94 1.36 16.54
N ASP A 365 -12.35 0.91 15.36
CA ASP A 365 -12.26 -0.49 14.94
C ASP A 365 -11.87 -0.56 13.46
N THR A 366 -11.58 -1.75 12.97
CA THR A 366 -11.27 -1.99 11.56
C THR A 366 -12.39 -2.79 10.90
N ILE A 367 -12.68 -2.46 9.66
CA ILE A 367 -13.54 -3.27 8.79
C ILE A 367 -12.68 -3.94 7.71
N ASP A 368 -13.03 -5.16 7.36
CA ASP A 368 -12.50 -5.81 6.16
C ASP A 368 -13.23 -5.29 4.91
N HIS A 369 -12.77 -5.73 3.71
CA HIS A 369 -13.51 -5.48 2.49
C HIS A 369 -14.95 -5.96 2.64
N THR A 370 -15.88 -5.03 2.62
CA THR A 370 -17.28 -5.30 2.94
C THR A 370 -18.15 -5.06 1.70
N PRO A 371 -18.68 -6.11 1.08
CA PRO A 371 -19.61 -6.01 -0.05
C PRO A 371 -20.90 -5.25 0.28
N VAL A 372 -21.66 -4.95 -0.75
CA VAL A 372 -23.03 -4.45 -0.59
C VAL A 372 -23.89 -5.53 0.07
N ASP A 373 -24.90 -5.09 0.84
CA ASP A 373 -25.87 -5.89 1.60
C ASP A 373 -25.26 -6.70 2.78
N GLU A 374 -24.02 -6.41 3.13
CA GLU A 374 -23.35 -7.00 4.30
C GLU A 374 -23.46 -6.12 5.56
N LYS A 375 -23.39 -6.78 6.72
CA LYS A 375 -23.44 -6.12 8.03
C LYS A 375 -22.05 -5.76 8.52
N VAL A 376 -21.90 -4.52 8.95
CA VAL A 376 -20.71 -4.00 9.63
C VAL A 376 -20.97 -3.95 11.13
N ARG A 377 -20.08 -4.55 11.94
CA ARG A 377 -20.14 -4.51 13.39
C ARG A 377 -18.83 -3.95 13.93
N LEU A 378 -18.89 -2.83 14.63
CA LEU A 378 -17.75 -2.11 15.19
C LEU A 378 -17.72 -2.28 16.70
N LYS A 379 -16.60 -2.74 17.26
CA LYS A 379 -16.37 -2.71 18.71
C LYS A 379 -15.97 -1.30 19.12
N ILE A 380 -16.82 -0.66 19.92
CA ILE A 380 -16.57 0.71 20.37
C ILE A 380 -15.72 0.74 21.65
N GLY A 381 -15.99 -0.21 22.55
CA GLY A 381 -15.33 -0.29 23.83
C GLY A 381 -16.04 -1.29 24.75
N GLU A 382 -15.98 -1.04 26.05
CA GLU A 382 -16.62 -1.84 27.08
C GLU A 382 -17.54 -0.96 27.93
N ALA A 383 -18.69 -1.54 28.30
CA ALA A 383 -19.66 -0.84 29.13
C ALA A 383 -19.12 -0.70 30.55
N PHE A 384 -19.12 0.55 31.09
CA PHE A 384 -18.71 0.80 32.45
C PHE A 384 -19.71 0.22 33.47
N ASP A 385 -20.99 0.41 33.20
CA ASP A 385 -22.09 0.09 34.10
C ASP A 385 -22.74 -1.28 33.86
N ILE A 386 -22.11 -2.14 33.02
CA ILE A 386 -22.63 -3.49 32.76
C ILE A 386 -21.48 -4.45 32.94
N VAL A 387 -21.60 -5.32 33.94
CA VAL A 387 -20.57 -6.32 34.24
C VAL A 387 -21.19 -7.71 34.20
N TYR A 388 -20.37 -8.72 33.95
CA TYR A 388 -20.80 -10.12 34.01
C TYR A 388 -19.79 -10.97 34.74
N GLU A 389 -20.30 -12.05 35.31
CA GLU A 389 -19.52 -13.16 35.83
C GLU A 389 -20.08 -14.45 35.22
N GLY A 390 -19.23 -15.26 34.63
CA GLY A 390 -19.55 -16.58 34.11
C GLY A 390 -18.78 -17.65 34.88
N ARG A 391 -19.41 -18.75 35.20
CA ARG A 391 -18.77 -19.87 35.83
C ARG A 391 -19.25 -21.18 35.29
N ARG A 392 -18.38 -22.17 35.25
CA ARG A 392 -18.73 -23.55 34.98
C ARG A 392 -19.21 -24.23 36.26
N THR A 393 -20.50 -24.54 36.33
CA THR A 393 -21.12 -25.17 37.51
C THR A 393 -21.13 -26.69 37.47
N GLU A 394 -21.03 -27.30 36.28
CA GLU A 394 -20.94 -28.73 36.09
C GLU A 394 -20.00 -29.06 34.92
N TYR A 395 -19.19 -30.09 35.13
CA TYR A 395 -18.37 -30.72 34.09
C TYR A 395 -18.49 -32.20 34.19
N ARG A 396 -18.86 -32.87 33.10
CA ARG A 396 -18.98 -34.32 33.04
C ARG A 396 -18.30 -34.88 31.80
N LYS A 397 -17.33 -35.74 32.00
CA LYS A 397 -16.72 -36.53 30.93
C LYS A 397 -17.58 -37.74 30.68
N ILE A 398 -18.26 -37.84 29.54
CA ILE A 398 -19.13 -38.93 29.16
C ILE A 398 -18.33 -40.06 28.51
N SER A 399 -17.40 -39.69 27.58
CA SER A 399 -16.50 -40.64 26.93
C SER A 399 -15.16 -39.98 26.64
N ARG A 400 -14.28 -40.67 25.91
CA ARG A 400 -12.99 -40.09 25.47
C ARG A 400 -13.18 -38.75 24.74
N ASN A 401 -14.18 -38.65 23.89
CA ASN A 401 -14.40 -37.50 23.00
C ASN A 401 -15.66 -36.70 23.36
N VAL A 402 -16.51 -37.12 24.33
CA VAL A 402 -17.77 -36.44 24.66
C VAL A 402 -17.70 -35.83 26.06
N ARG A 403 -18.06 -34.55 26.16
CA ARG A 403 -18.12 -33.84 27.43
C ARG A 403 -19.39 -33.04 27.55
N GLN A 404 -19.87 -32.90 28.75
CA GLN A 404 -20.99 -32.02 29.09
C GLN A 404 -20.48 -30.90 30.01
N TYR A 405 -20.95 -29.68 29.72
CA TYR A 405 -20.65 -28.48 30.48
C TYR A 405 -21.95 -27.80 30.87
N LYS A 406 -22.06 -27.38 32.12
CA LYS A 406 -23.10 -26.44 32.55
C LYS A 406 -22.45 -25.13 32.90
N MET A 407 -22.87 -24.05 32.22
CA MET A 407 -22.40 -22.70 32.44
C MET A 407 -23.50 -21.86 33.06
N GLU A 408 -23.14 -20.98 33.97
CA GLU A 408 -24.02 -19.98 34.58
C GLU A 408 -23.35 -18.61 34.44
N TYR A 409 -24.09 -17.62 33.93
CA TYR A 409 -23.70 -16.24 33.86
C TYR A 409 -24.60 -15.39 34.73
N GLU A 410 -24.03 -14.47 35.53
CA GLU A 410 -24.73 -13.40 36.20
C GLU A 410 -24.37 -12.09 35.54
N ILE A 411 -25.36 -11.40 34.95
CA ILE A 411 -25.22 -10.09 34.32
C ILE A 411 -25.81 -9.06 35.26
N ARG A 412 -25.04 -8.00 35.57
CA ARG A 412 -25.46 -6.88 36.42
C ARG A 412 -25.51 -5.60 35.60
N ASN A 413 -26.69 -5.01 35.52
CA ASN A 413 -26.96 -3.75 34.86
C ASN A 413 -27.09 -2.63 35.89
N HIS A 414 -26.12 -1.73 35.95
CA HIS A 414 -26.11 -0.56 36.84
C HIS A 414 -26.68 0.71 36.19
N LYS A 415 -27.20 0.60 34.93
CA LYS A 415 -27.86 1.71 34.23
C LYS A 415 -29.28 1.92 34.71
N ASP A 416 -29.81 3.14 34.46
CA ASP A 416 -31.20 3.49 34.74
C ASP A 416 -32.18 3.03 33.65
N GLU A 417 -31.69 2.34 32.63
CA GLU A 417 -32.48 1.77 31.52
C GLU A 417 -32.37 0.27 31.44
N ALA A 418 -33.43 -0.40 31.00
CA ALA A 418 -33.39 -1.81 30.68
C ALA A 418 -32.60 -2.05 29.38
N ILE A 419 -31.84 -3.11 29.34
CA ILE A 419 -30.98 -3.46 28.20
C ILE A 419 -31.17 -4.91 27.81
N THR A 420 -30.71 -5.27 26.62
CA THR A 420 -30.53 -6.69 26.23
C THR A 420 -29.04 -6.96 26.05
N VAL A 421 -28.52 -7.94 26.76
CA VAL A 421 -27.15 -8.44 26.60
C VAL A 421 -27.18 -9.73 25.79
N GLU A 422 -26.30 -9.82 24.81
CA GLU A 422 -26.11 -11.02 24.01
C GLU A 422 -24.89 -11.79 24.50
N ILE A 423 -25.07 -13.06 24.85
CA ILE A 423 -23.97 -13.96 25.17
C ILE A 423 -23.71 -14.79 23.91
N GLU A 424 -22.64 -14.47 23.20
CA GLU A 424 -22.15 -15.21 22.04
C GLU A 424 -21.20 -16.32 22.52
N VAL A 425 -21.65 -17.58 22.46
CA VAL A 425 -20.85 -18.75 22.84
C VAL A 425 -20.37 -19.45 21.58
N ARG A 426 -19.05 -19.63 21.49
CA ARG A 426 -18.42 -20.38 20.42
C ARG A 426 -18.01 -21.77 20.91
N PHE A 427 -18.40 -22.79 20.17
CA PHE A 427 -18.03 -24.17 20.41
C PHE A 427 -16.94 -24.65 19.45
N TYR A 428 -16.01 -25.43 19.94
CA TYR A 428 -15.01 -26.13 19.14
C TYR A 428 -15.34 -27.62 19.15
N GLY A 429 -15.82 -28.17 18.04
CA GLY A 429 -16.34 -29.51 17.89
C GLY A 429 -17.84 -29.55 17.60
N ASP A 430 -18.44 -30.70 17.45
CA ASP A 430 -19.90 -30.84 17.32
C ASP A 430 -20.56 -30.62 18.68
N TRP A 431 -21.66 -29.87 18.68
CA TRP A 431 -22.29 -29.44 19.90
C TRP A 431 -23.82 -29.55 19.86
N GLN A 432 -24.40 -29.71 21.04
CA GLN A 432 -25.83 -29.67 21.28
C GLN A 432 -26.12 -28.96 22.60
N ILE A 433 -27.07 -28.00 22.61
CA ILE A 433 -27.62 -27.46 23.85
C ILE A 433 -28.67 -28.46 24.37
N LEU A 434 -28.44 -28.96 25.58
CA LEU A 434 -29.33 -29.90 26.25
C LEU A 434 -30.41 -29.17 27.07
N GLU A 435 -30.01 -28.12 27.77
CA GLU A 435 -30.87 -27.29 28.62
C GLU A 435 -30.46 -25.82 28.46
N ALA A 436 -31.42 -24.92 28.56
CA ALA A 436 -31.16 -23.48 28.58
C ALA A 436 -32.28 -22.75 29.34
N SER A 437 -31.88 -21.79 30.20
CA SER A 437 -32.82 -20.94 30.92
C SER A 437 -33.43 -19.83 30.07
N HIS A 438 -32.81 -19.48 28.92
CA HIS A 438 -33.25 -18.43 28.00
C HIS A 438 -33.28 -18.92 26.57
N ARG A 439 -34.05 -18.25 25.74
CA ARG A 439 -34.07 -18.49 24.28
C ARG A 439 -32.71 -18.25 23.67
N TRP A 440 -32.30 -19.13 22.78
CA TRP A 440 -31.07 -19.01 22.02
C TRP A 440 -31.29 -19.23 20.53
N THR A 441 -30.36 -18.76 19.73
CA THR A 441 -30.36 -18.96 18.27
C THR A 441 -29.01 -19.47 17.83
N LYS A 442 -29.01 -20.47 16.93
CA LYS A 442 -27.79 -20.90 16.23
C LYS A 442 -27.51 -19.91 15.11
N GLU A 443 -26.45 -19.13 15.23
CA GLU A 443 -26.07 -18.16 14.19
C GLU A 443 -25.14 -18.75 13.14
N THR A 444 -24.22 -19.62 13.54
CA THR A 444 -23.34 -20.36 12.62
C THR A 444 -23.20 -21.82 13.08
N ALA A 445 -22.48 -22.63 12.31
CA ALA A 445 -22.22 -24.02 12.68
C ALA A 445 -21.64 -24.19 14.10
N ASN A 446 -20.83 -23.22 14.54
CA ASN A 446 -20.10 -23.28 15.81
C ASN A 446 -20.42 -22.14 16.79
N ARG A 447 -21.48 -21.34 16.55
CA ARG A 447 -21.83 -20.21 17.40
C ARG A 447 -23.32 -20.17 17.73
N VAL A 448 -23.61 -20.00 19.02
CA VAL A 448 -24.94 -19.78 19.56
C VAL A 448 -25.01 -18.43 20.28
N VAL A 449 -26.16 -17.80 20.26
CA VAL A 449 -26.42 -16.51 20.92
C VAL A 449 -27.63 -16.60 21.82
N PHE A 450 -27.41 -16.29 23.10
CA PHE A 450 -28.47 -16.10 24.10
C PHE A 450 -28.79 -14.62 24.20
N ARG A 451 -30.04 -14.22 24.03
CA ARG A 451 -30.51 -12.83 24.19
C ARG A 451 -31.16 -12.68 25.55
N VAL A 452 -30.52 -11.92 26.42
CA VAL A 452 -30.85 -11.81 27.82
C VAL A 452 -31.33 -10.42 28.15
N PRO A 453 -32.63 -10.20 28.35
CA PRO A 453 -33.13 -8.93 28.86
C PRO A 453 -32.73 -8.72 30.32
N VAL A 454 -32.18 -7.56 30.65
CA VAL A 454 -31.78 -7.19 32.01
C VAL A 454 -32.40 -5.86 32.34
N GLY A 455 -33.23 -5.81 33.37
CA GLY A 455 -33.94 -4.60 33.81
C GLY A 455 -32.96 -3.49 34.28
N ALA A 456 -33.50 -2.27 34.42
CA ALA A 456 -32.75 -1.16 35.00
C ALA A 456 -32.35 -1.50 36.45
N LYS A 457 -31.10 -1.16 36.84
CA LYS A 457 -30.55 -1.45 38.17
C LYS A 457 -30.75 -2.90 38.66
N ALA A 458 -30.83 -3.86 37.73
CA ALA A 458 -31.14 -5.23 38.01
C ALA A 458 -29.99 -6.19 37.65
N LYS A 459 -30.13 -7.40 38.12
CA LYS A 459 -29.26 -8.53 37.76
C LYS A 459 -30.10 -9.68 37.18
N GLN A 460 -29.49 -10.37 36.23
CA GLN A 460 -30.12 -11.52 35.57
C GLN A 460 -29.15 -12.68 35.50
N LYS A 461 -29.63 -13.88 35.87
CA LYS A 461 -28.88 -15.12 35.72
C LYS A 461 -29.29 -15.86 34.45
N VAL A 462 -28.34 -16.42 33.78
CA VAL A 462 -28.51 -17.23 32.57
C VAL A 462 -27.73 -18.52 32.74
N SER A 463 -28.35 -19.65 32.47
CA SER A 463 -27.65 -20.92 32.47
C SER A 463 -27.96 -21.75 31.24
N TYR A 464 -27.00 -22.54 30.82
CA TYR A 464 -27.18 -23.55 29.79
C TYR A 464 -26.32 -24.77 30.08
N LYS A 465 -26.78 -25.92 29.59
CA LYS A 465 -26.03 -27.18 29.55
C LYS A 465 -25.79 -27.57 28.10
N ALA A 466 -24.54 -27.80 27.77
CA ALA A 466 -24.15 -28.19 26.42
C ALA A 466 -23.35 -29.48 26.43
N GLN A 467 -23.57 -30.31 25.44
CA GLN A 467 -22.73 -31.45 25.11
C GLN A 467 -21.85 -31.11 23.93
N VAL A 468 -20.55 -31.41 24.01
CA VAL A 468 -19.58 -31.20 22.96
C VAL A 468 -18.87 -32.50 22.65
N VAL A 469 -18.76 -32.79 21.35
CA VAL A 469 -18.03 -33.92 20.79
C VAL A 469 -16.78 -33.42 20.11
N TRP A 470 -15.64 -33.90 20.56
CA TRP A 470 -14.33 -33.53 20.02
C TRP A 470 -13.85 -34.58 19.02
N TRP A 471 -13.15 -34.18 17.98
CA TRP A 471 -12.56 -35.08 16.97
C TRP A 471 -11.24 -35.69 17.44
#